data_3feb50f8a38f8c78ec2cd43683cb8c7a
#
_entry.id   3feb50f8a38f8c78ec2cd43683cb8c7a
#
_cell.length_a   1.000
_cell.length_b   1.000
_cell.length_c   1.000
_cell.angle_alpha   90.00
_cell.angle_beta   90.00
_cell.angle_gamma   90.00
#
_symmetry.space_group_name_H-M   'P 1'
#
loop_
_entity.id
_entity.type
_entity.pdbx_description
1 polymer ?
#
loop_
_entity_poly.entity_id
_entity_poly.type
_entity_poly.pdbx_seq_one_letter_code
_entity_poly.pdbx_strand_id
1 'polypeptide(L)'
;VHGWSACSKTCGLGISTRVTNDNAHCRLEKQSRLCMVRPCEADLEDSIRKGKKCIRTPKISKPIQFELSGCTSVKTYRAKFCGVCTDGRCCTPHRTATLPVEFKCPDGEVIKKSMMFIKTCACHYNCPGDNDIFESIYYRKMYGDMA
;
A
#
# COMPACT_ATOMS: atom_id res chain seq x y z
N VAL A 1 -12.32 -16.25 -5.72
CA VAL A 1 -11.00 -15.61 -5.67
C VAL A 1 -11.15 -14.12 -5.85
N HIS A 2 -10.58 -13.38 -4.95
CA HIS A 2 -10.70 -11.93 -4.94
C HIS A 2 -9.32 -11.29 -4.98
N GLY A 3 -9.27 -10.10 -5.54
CA GLY A 3 -8.03 -9.35 -5.54
C GLY A 3 -7.69 -8.81 -4.16
N TRP A 4 -6.52 -8.22 -4.06
CA TRP A 4 -6.08 -7.61 -2.82
C TRP A 4 -6.88 -6.35 -2.52
N SER A 5 -7.16 -6.13 -1.24
CA SER A 5 -7.78 -4.89 -0.79
C SER A 5 -6.80 -3.72 -0.94
N ALA A 6 -7.35 -2.50 -0.86
CA ALA A 6 -6.50 -1.33 -0.74
C ALA A 6 -5.66 -1.42 0.53
N CYS A 7 -4.53 -0.71 0.54
CA CYS A 7 -3.70 -0.64 1.73
C CYS A 7 -4.48 0.03 2.86
N SER A 8 -4.35 -0.49 4.07
CA SER A 8 -5.10 0.01 5.23
C SER A 8 -4.70 1.43 5.63
N LYS A 9 -3.55 1.91 5.14
CA LYS A 9 -3.07 3.27 5.41
C LYS A 9 -2.78 3.99 4.12
N THR A 10 -3.03 5.27 4.10
CA THR A 10 -2.73 6.11 2.95
C THR A 10 -1.26 6.48 2.87
N CYS A 11 -0.57 6.46 3.99
CA CYS A 11 0.89 6.62 4.05
C CYS A 11 1.44 5.72 5.16
N GLY A 12 2.71 5.39 5.06
CA GLY A 12 3.36 4.49 6.01
C GLY A 12 2.97 3.03 5.80
N LEU A 13 3.53 2.15 6.60
CA LEU A 13 3.24 0.73 6.48
C LEU A 13 1.82 0.40 6.94
N GLY A 14 1.10 -0.27 6.09
CA GLY A 14 -0.23 -0.77 6.36
C GLY A 14 -0.34 -2.24 5.94
N ILE A 15 -1.57 -2.73 5.88
CA ILE A 15 -1.85 -4.12 5.53
C ILE A 15 -2.90 -4.15 4.43
N SER A 16 -2.68 -5.02 3.47
CA SER A 16 -3.61 -5.35 2.40
C SER A 16 -3.97 -6.82 2.54
N THR A 17 -5.23 -7.16 2.33
CA THR A 17 -5.71 -8.53 2.52
C THR A 17 -6.47 -9.02 1.29
N ARG A 18 -6.54 -10.32 1.16
CA ARG A 18 -7.41 -10.96 0.18
C ARG A 18 -7.90 -12.30 0.75
N VAL A 19 -9.01 -12.78 0.18
CA VAL A 19 -9.52 -14.11 0.46
C VAL A 19 -9.33 -14.93 -0.81
N THR A 20 -8.76 -16.10 -0.67
CA THR A 20 -8.49 -16.96 -1.81
C THR A 20 -8.75 -18.43 -1.44
N ASN A 21 -9.15 -19.21 -2.42
CA ASN A 21 -9.24 -20.66 -2.28
C ASN A 21 -8.18 -21.39 -3.09
N ASP A 22 -7.20 -20.64 -3.59
CA ASP A 22 -6.11 -21.19 -4.39
C ASP A 22 -5.04 -21.79 -3.49
N ASN A 23 -5.34 -22.96 -2.94
CA ASN A 23 -4.46 -23.71 -2.06
C ASN A 23 -4.76 -25.20 -2.22
N ALA A 24 -3.93 -26.04 -1.60
CA ALA A 24 -4.02 -27.49 -1.76
C ALA A 24 -5.37 -28.07 -1.32
N HIS A 25 -6.05 -27.40 -0.42
CA HIS A 25 -7.33 -27.90 0.14
C HIS A 25 -8.54 -27.20 -0.45
N CYS A 26 -8.36 -26.25 -1.36
CA CYS A 26 -9.43 -25.46 -1.96
C CYS A 26 -10.34 -24.79 -0.92
N ARG A 27 -9.77 -24.45 0.24
CA ARG A 27 -10.50 -23.77 1.31
C ARG A 27 -10.28 -22.28 1.18
N LEU A 28 -11.29 -21.52 1.57
CA LEU A 28 -11.16 -20.07 1.66
C LEU A 28 -10.20 -19.72 2.78
N GLU A 29 -9.15 -19.00 2.43
CA GLU A 29 -8.14 -18.56 3.39
C GLU A 29 -7.91 -17.07 3.21
N LYS A 30 -7.72 -16.39 4.32
CA LYS A 30 -7.39 -14.98 4.32
C LYS A 30 -5.87 -14.84 4.27
N GLN A 31 -5.39 -14.11 3.28
CA GLN A 31 -3.98 -13.79 3.15
C GLN A 31 -3.77 -12.30 3.40
N SER A 32 -2.62 -11.96 3.94
CA SER A 32 -2.27 -10.56 4.18
C SER A 32 -0.85 -10.29 3.71
N ARG A 33 -0.60 -9.03 3.38
CA ARG A 33 0.72 -8.55 3.03
C ARG A 33 0.89 -7.14 3.54
N LEU A 34 2.14 -6.75 3.79
CA LEU A 34 2.46 -5.37 4.10
C LEU A 34 2.35 -4.52 2.84
N CYS A 35 2.03 -3.27 3.01
CA CYS A 35 1.94 -2.33 1.91
C CYS A 35 2.35 -0.93 2.37
N MET A 36 2.86 -0.14 1.44
CA MET A 36 3.16 1.26 1.69
C MET A 36 2.87 2.02 0.40
N VAL A 37 1.81 2.82 0.43
CA VAL A 37 1.44 3.64 -0.73
C VAL A 37 2.47 4.75 -0.92
N ARG A 38 2.86 5.40 0.19
CA ARG A 38 3.89 6.43 0.22
C ARG A 38 4.39 6.61 1.66
N PRO A 39 5.61 7.13 1.84
CA PRO A 39 6.05 7.52 3.19
C PRO A 39 5.22 8.71 3.68
N CYS A 40 4.93 8.73 4.98
CA CYS A 40 4.08 9.78 5.55
C CYS A 40 4.73 11.16 5.54
N GLU A 41 6.05 11.21 5.62
CA GLU A 41 6.77 12.46 5.74
C GLU A 41 7.16 13.08 4.40
N ALA A 42 6.79 12.44 3.28
CA ALA A 42 7.15 12.93 1.97
C ALA A 42 6.25 14.08 1.56
N ASP A 43 6.85 15.24 1.29
CA ASP A 43 6.13 16.38 0.72
C ASP A 43 6.35 16.38 -0.79
N LEU A 44 5.48 15.68 -1.48
CA LEU A 44 5.59 15.46 -2.92
C LEU A 44 4.93 16.58 -3.73
N GLU A 45 4.07 17.39 -3.11
CA GLU A 45 3.38 18.44 -3.83
C GLU A 45 4.35 19.49 -4.39
N ASP A 46 5.39 19.79 -3.63
CA ASP A 46 6.42 20.76 -4.08
C ASP A 46 7.23 20.28 -5.27
N SER A 47 7.19 18.96 -5.53
CA SER A 47 7.94 18.39 -6.64
C SER A 47 7.13 18.31 -7.92
N ILE A 48 5.87 18.72 -7.89
CA ILE A 48 5.02 18.67 -9.08
C ILE A 48 5.43 19.81 -10.03
N ARG A 49 5.74 19.42 -11.27
CA ARG A 49 6.18 20.38 -12.27
C ARG A 49 5.07 21.35 -12.63
N LYS A 50 5.45 22.59 -12.90
CA LYS A 50 4.52 23.61 -13.38
C LYS A 50 3.79 23.09 -14.63
N GLY A 51 2.48 23.23 -14.66
CA GLY A 51 1.65 22.76 -15.76
C GLY A 51 1.22 21.31 -15.63
N LYS A 52 1.74 20.59 -14.66
CA LYS A 52 1.31 19.24 -14.34
C LYS A 52 0.46 19.27 -13.07
N LYS A 53 -0.40 18.29 -12.93
CA LYS A 53 -1.29 18.21 -11.76
C LYS A 53 -0.95 17.05 -10.84
N CYS A 54 -0.14 16.10 -11.33
CA CYS A 54 0.20 14.92 -10.56
C CYS A 54 1.66 14.54 -10.70
N ILE A 55 2.20 13.93 -9.63
CA ILE A 55 3.33 13.04 -9.70
C ILE A 55 2.75 11.64 -9.49
N ARG A 56 2.85 10.78 -10.50
CA ARG A 56 2.18 9.49 -10.46
C ARG A 56 2.96 8.47 -9.65
N THR A 57 4.19 8.19 -10.05
CA THR A 57 5.02 7.16 -9.41
C THR A 57 6.43 7.70 -9.26
N PRO A 58 6.68 8.52 -8.22
CA PRO A 58 8.02 9.06 -8.00
C PRO A 58 8.98 7.97 -7.56
N LYS A 59 10.24 8.12 -7.98
CA LYS A 59 11.31 7.25 -7.52
C LYS A 59 12.00 7.89 -6.33
N ILE A 60 12.36 7.06 -5.36
CA ILE A 60 13.15 7.50 -4.23
C ILE A 60 14.62 7.44 -4.62
N SER A 61 15.36 8.51 -4.36
CA SER A 61 16.78 8.57 -4.71
C SER A 61 17.64 7.70 -3.80
N LYS A 62 17.21 7.50 -2.56
CA LYS A 62 17.97 6.72 -1.57
C LYS A 62 17.22 5.45 -1.20
N PRO A 63 17.95 4.33 -1.05
CA PRO A 63 17.29 3.12 -0.52
C PRO A 63 16.75 3.37 0.89
N ILE A 64 15.64 2.74 1.20
CA ILE A 64 15.04 2.83 2.54
C ILE A 64 15.01 1.47 3.20
N GLN A 65 15.02 1.49 4.51
CA GLN A 65 14.84 0.32 5.34
C GLN A 65 13.43 0.39 5.91
N PHE A 66 12.69 -0.71 5.79
CA PHE A 66 11.34 -0.75 6.36
C PHE A 66 11.40 -1.04 7.85
N GLU A 67 10.46 -0.48 8.58
CA GLU A 67 10.34 -0.69 10.02
C GLU A 67 8.94 -1.19 10.33
N LEU A 68 8.86 -2.26 11.11
CA LEU A 68 7.61 -2.91 11.49
C LEU A 68 7.68 -3.26 12.97
N SER A 69 6.92 -2.53 13.80
CA SER A 69 6.81 -2.82 15.24
C SER A 69 8.17 -2.96 15.93
N GLY A 70 9.09 -2.06 15.62
CA GLY A 70 10.43 -2.07 16.19
C GLY A 70 11.43 -2.97 15.49
N CYS A 71 10.97 -3.82 14.58
CA CYS A 71 11.85 -4.65 13.75
C CYS A 71 12.19 -3.87 12.48
N THR A 72 13.40 -4.08 11.96
CA THR A 72 13.83 -3.39 10.74
C THR A 72 14.15 -4.41 9.65
N SER A 73 13.91 -4.03 8.41
CA SER A 73 14.23 -4.92 7.30
C SER A 73 15.73 -5.16 7.24
N VAL A 74 16.10 -6.41 6.94
CA VAL A 74 17.52 -6.80 6.85
C VAL A 74 18.19 -6.09 5.68
N LYS A 75 17.44 -5.88 4.59
CA LYS A 75 17.93 -5.20 3.39
C LYS A 75 17.32 -3.82 3.28
N THR A 76 17.95 -2.97 2.49
CA THR A 76 17.36 -1.71 2.06
C THR A 76 16.79 -1.86 0.66
N TYR A 77 15.81 -1.02 0.35
CA TYR A 77 15.07 -1.15 -0.91
C TYR A 77 14.89 0.21 -1.56
N ARG A 78 15.03 0.25 -2.88
CA ARG A 78 14.65 1.40 -3.68
C ARG A 78 13.24 1.17 -4.18
N ALA A 79 12.28 1.37 -3.29
CA ALA A 79 10.89 1.12 -3.60
C ALA A 79 10.30 2.30 -4.37
N LYS A 80 9.31 2.01 -5.20
CA LYS A 80 8.49 3.03 -5.83
C LYS A 80 7.27 3.26 -4.95
N PHE A 81 6.81 4.50 -4.93
CA PHE A 81 5.63 4.86 -4.16
C PHE A 81 4.67 5.63 -5.06
N CYS A 82 3.43 5.74 -4.62
CA CYS A 82 2.46 6.55 -5.34
C CYS A 82 2.59 7.99 -4.90
N GLY A 83 2.48 8.88 -5.85
CA GLY A 83 2.61 10.30 -5.61
C GLY A 83 1.28 10.95 -5.25
N VAL A 84 1.19 12.23 -5.55
CA VAL A 84 0.05 13.06 -5.19
C VAL A 84 -0.34 13.93 -6.37
N CYS A 85 -1.57 14.44 -6.32
CA CYS A 85 -2.09 15.41 -7.29
C CYS A 85 -2.53 16.67 -6.56
N THR A 86 -2.56 17.78 -7.30
CA THR A 86 -3.01 19.06 -6.75
C THR A 86 -4.47 19.35 -7.10
N ASP A 87 -5.11 18.49 -7.89
CA ASP A 87 -6.48 18.70 -8.37
C ASP A 87 -7.53 17.82 -7.69
N GLY A 88 -7.19 17.20 -6.58
CA GLY A 88 -8.11 16.35 -5.84
C GLY A 88 -8.05 14.88 -6.19
N ARG A 89 -7.33 14.51 -7.26
CA ARG A 89 -7.13 13.10 -7.55
C ARG A 89 -6.17 12.48 -6.53
N CYS A 90 -6.32 11.20 -6.31
CA CYS A 90 -5.39 10.42 -5.51
C CYS A 90 -4.73 9.37 -6.36
N CYS A 91 -3.48 9.05 -6.04
CA CYS A 91 -2.72 8.04 -6.76
C CYS A 91 -2.65 6.77 -5.90
N THR A 92 -3.05 5.66 -6.48
CA THR A 92 -3.09 4.37 -5.79
C THR A 92 -2.32 3.33 -6.60
N PRO A 93 -1.83 2.26 -5.94
CA PRO A 93 -1.10 1.23 -6.65
C PRO A 93 -1.94 0.60 -7.75
N HIS A 94 -1.38 0.48 -8.94
CA HIS A 94 -2.03 -0.14 -10.08
C HIS A 94 -1.41 -1.50 -10.39
N ARG A 95 -0.10 -1.54 -10.64
CA ARG A 95 0.64 -2.77 -10.83
C ARG A 95 1.57 -2.97 -9.65
N THR A 96 1.52 -4.15 -9.06
CA THR A 96 2.31 -4.48 -7.87
C THR A 96 2.87 -5.88 -7.99
N ALA A 97 3.89 -6.14 -7.17
CA ALA A 97 4.43 -7.48 -6.99
C ALA A 97 4.51 -7.74 -5.49
N THR A 98 4.27 -8.97 -5.08
CA THR A 98 4.38 -9.36 -3.68
C THR A 98 5.63 -10.19 -3.51
N LEU A 99 6.53 -9.73 -2.63
CA LEU A 99 7.80 -10.38 -2.37
C LEU A 99 8.01 -10.51 -0.87
N PRO A 100 8.75 -11.53 -0.42
CA PRO A 100 9.07 -11.65 1.00
C PRO A 100 10.12 -10.63 1.41
N VAL A 101 9.96 -10.09 2.61
CA VAL A 101 10.92 -9.18 3.22
C VAL A 101 11.25 -9.72 4.60
N GLU A 102 12.54 -9.83 4.90
CA GLU A 102 12.98 -10.26 6.21
C GLU A 102 13.22 -9.07 7.11
N PHE A 103 12.72 -9.18 8.34
CA PHE A 103 12.88 -8.16 9.37
C PHE A 103 13.64 -8.75 10.54
N LYS A 104 14.58 -7.98 11.07
CA LYS A 104 15.30 -8.34 12.28
C LYS A 104 14.77 -7.51 13.44
N CYS A 105 14.41 -8.19 14.49
CA CYS A 105 13.81 -7.57 15.68
C CYS A 105 14.86 -7.32 16.76
N PRO A 106 14.57 -6.43 17.74
CA PRO A 106 15.56 -6.09 18.78
C PRO A 106 16.03 -7.28 19.59
N ASP A 107 15.21 -8.32 19.73
CA ASP A 107 15.56 -9.53 20.46
C ASP A 107 16.42 -10.50 19.62
N GLY A 108 16.76 -10.12 18.39
CA GLY A 108 17.54 -10.96 17.49
C GLY A 108 16.71 -11.89 16.64
N GLU A 109 15.40 -11.96 16.85
CA GLU A 109 14.54 -12.78 16.04
C GLU A 109 14.42 -12.21 14.63
N VAL A 110 14.39 -13.10 13.63
CA VAL A 110 14.19 -12.72 12.24
C VAL A 110 12.82 -13.25 11.80
N ILE A 111 11.98 -12.34 11.29
CA ILE A 111 10.66 -12.70 10.79
C ILE A 111 10.59 -12.37 9.30
N LYS A 112 9.78 -13.13 8.58
CA LYS A 112 9.59 -12.93 7.15
C LYS A 112 8.14 -12.55 6.90
N LYS A 113 7.93 -11.45 6.17
CA LYS A 113 6.59 -10.97 5.83
C LYS A 113 6.48 -10.74 4.35
N SER A 114 5.32 -11.03 3.79
CA SER A 114 5.03 -10.64 2.41
C SER A 114 4.85 -9.14 2.34
N MET A 115 5.41 -8.53 1.31
CA MET A 115 5.35 -7.08 1.10
C MET A 115 4.94 -6.77 -0.33
N MET A 116 4.02 -5.82 -0.47
CA MET A 116 3.63 -5.30 -1.77
C MET A 116 4.67 -4.29 -2.24
N PHE A 117 5.21 -4.52 -3.42
CA PHE A 117 6.09 -3.57 -4.10
C PHE A 117 5.36 -2.98 -5.30
N ILE A 118 5.35 -1.67 -5.38
CA ILE A 118 4.63 -0.94 -6.42
C ILE A 118 5.48 -0.88 -7.67
N LYS A 119 4.88 -1.22 -8.81
CA LYS A 119 5.48 -1.04 -10.13
C LYS A 119 4.97 0.22 -10.80
N THR A 120 3.66 0.42 -10.77
CA THR A 120 3.02 1.62 -11.31
C THR A 120 1.84 2.02 -10.44
N CYS A 121 1.50 3.31 -10.49
CA CYS A 121 0.33 3.86 -9.83
C CYS A 121 -0.60 4.49 -10.85
N ALA A 122 -1.87 4.57 -10.50
CA ALA A 122 -2.89 5.28 -11.28
C ALA A 122 -3.47 6.38 -10.42
N CYS A 123 -3.75 7.52 -11.03
CA CYS A 123 -4.33 8.66 -10.31
C CYS A 123 -5.77 8.87 -10.79
N HIS A 124 -6.70 9.03 -9.86
CA HIS A 124 -8.13 9.09 -10.14
C HIS A 124 -8.86 9.81 -9.02
N TYR A 125 -10.14 10.06 -9.21
CA TYR A 125 -10.94 10.77 -8.20
C TYR A 125 -11.59 9.86 -7.18
N ASN A 126 -11.50 8.55 -7.36
CA ASN A 126 -12.06 7.57 -6.43
C ASN A 126 -11.06 7.29 -5.32
N CYS A 127 -10.93 8.23 -4.38
CA CYS A 127 -9.89 8.20 -3.36
C CYS A 127 -10.23 7.27 -2.20
N PRO A 128 -9.41 6.24 -1.93
CA PRO A 128 -9.71 5.30 -0.85
C PRO A 128 -9.44 5.87 0.55
N GLY A 129 -8.53 6.83 0.68
CA GLY A 129 -8.12 7.32 1.99
C GLY A 129 -9.25 7.88 2.82
N ASP A 130 -9.75 9.04 2.42
CA ASP A 130 -10.87 9.67 3.11
C ASP A 130 -12.14 8.86 2.97
N ASN A 131 -12.23 8.11 1.89
CA ASN A 131 -13.42 7.34 1.59
C ASN A 131 -13.47 5.99 2.26
N ASP A 132 -12.38 5.50 2.83
CA ASP A 132 -12.39 4.18 3.44
C ASP A 132 -13.35 4.09 4.62
N ILE A 133 -13.26 5.05 5.54
CA ILE A 133 -14.21 5.10 6.65
C ILE A 133 -15.60 5.39 6.10
N PHE A 134 -15.68 6.31 5.18
CA PHE A 134 -16.91 6.69 4.55
C PHE A 134 -17.48 5.52 3.73
N GLU A 135 -16.63 4.84 2.98
CA GLU A 135 -17.04 3.67 2.21
C GLU A 135 -17.48 2.52 3.11
N SER A 136 -16.82 2.31 4.23
CA SER A 136 -17.25 1.28 5.16
C SER A 136 -18.71 1.53 5.58
N ILE A 137 -19.03 2.77 5.88
CA ILE A 137 -20.38 3.15 6.22
C ILE A 137 -21.27 3.10 4.97
N TYR A 138 -20.76 3.61 3.86
CA TYR A 138 -21.49 3.67 2.61
C TYR A 138 -21.83 2.27 2.12
N TYR A 139 -20.87 1.35 2.11
CA TYR A 139 -21.10 -0.01 1.68
C TYR A 139 -22.08 -0.73 2.59
N ARG A 140 -22.02 -0.49 3.86
CA ARG A 140 -22.98 -1.06 4.79
C ARG A 140 -24.40 -0.60 4.48
N LYS A 141 -24.53 0.65 4.03
CA LYS A 141 -25.84 1.21 3.70
C LYS A 141 -26.30 0.85 2.30
N MET A 142 -25.38 0.90 1.34
CA MET A 142 -25.70 0.77 -0.06
C MET A 142 -25.63 -0.68 -0.55
N TYR A 143 -24.74 -1.46 -0.01
CA TYR A 143 -24.49 -2.79 -0.49
C TYR A 143 -24.74 -3.85 0.59
N GLY A 144 -25.43 -3.42 1.61
CA GLY A 144 -25.70 -4.29 2.72
C GLY A 144 -24.48 -4.56 3.49
N ASP A 145 -23.86 -3.89 3.50
CA ASP A 145 -22.85 -3.83 4.10
C ASP A 145 -22.00 -3.90 4.12
N MET A 146 -22.56 -3.42 3.36
CA MET A 146 -22.12 -3.21 2.84
C MET A 146 -21.35 -3.28 3.06
N ALA A 147 -21.58 -3.23 3.17
CA ALA A 147 -21.08 -3.13 3.28
C ALA A 147 -20.52 -2.86 3.42
#